data_e12c0cce88901bd00c562a167139bea2
#
_entry.id   e12c0cce88901bd00c562a167139bea2
#
_cell.length_a   1.000
_cell.length_b   1.000
_cell.length_c   1.000
_cell.angle_alpha   90.00
_cell.angle_beta   90.00
_cell.angle_gamma   90.00
#
_symmetry.space_group_name_H-M   'P 1'
#
loop_
_entity.id
_entity.type
_entity.pdbx_description
1 polymer ?
#
loop_
_entity_poly.entity_id
_entity_poly.type
_entity_poly.pdbx_seq_one_letter_code
_entity_poly.pdbx_strand_id
1 'polypeptide(L)'
;MTQLAVAVSGGVDSLCALLRLREQGHDVLALHGLFLPDSASSGLRPAPEGPCLLTAAEALATPLPPASRQAVEGLQTACGQLGIPLHVADMRAVFDREVVTPFVRAYARGRTPNPCALCNRAIKFGGLLDAALSLGADRIATGHYARLLDGPAGPVLAAADDLAKDQSYFLSLVPLERLRRAVFPLARQDKAASIAQVKDAELAVPVPQESQEICFIPAGEDAYRAFLERRWQAEGLSLPGSGPVLLEEADSDGRPVLRPLARHEGLWRYTEGQRRGLGIAHSEPLYVLRKQGEDNTLVVGGRARLGMHGCLTGPANLLCPPEQWPDTLLARLRHRQRPTPARVEVTDDGLRITLAEAQFPSAPGQVATS
;
A
#
# COMPACT_ATOMS: atom_id res chain seq x y z
N MET A 1 -14.44 3.90 30.04
CA MET A 1 -13.89 4.75 28.94
C MET A 1 -13.33 3.80 27.89
N THR A 2 -13.51 4.11 26.61
CA THR A 2 -12.97 3.28 25.52
C THR A 2 -11.48 3.50 25.43
N GLN A 3 -10.68 2.44 25.56
CA GLN A 3 -9.23 2.51 25.42
C GLN A 3 -8.85 2.41 23.93
N LEU A 4 -8.00 3.31 23.45
CA LEU A 4 -7.53 3.35 22.06
C LEU A 4 -6.05 3.01 21.96
N ALA A 5 -5.69 2.04 21.12
CA ALA A 5 -4.32 1.87 20.71
C ALA A 5 -4.01 2.77 19.50
N VAL A 6 -2.95 3.56 19.56
CA VAL A 6 -2.52 4.39 18.44
C VAL A 6 -1.30 3.74 17.80
N ALA A 7 -1.42 3.33 16.52
CA ALA A 7 -0.32 2.79 15.76
C ALA A 7 0.68 3.90 15.41
N VAL A 8 1.84 3.90 16.08
CA VAL A 8 2.87 4.93 15.94
C VAL A 8 4.07 4.42 15.15
N SER A 9 4.43 5.14 14.08
CA SER A 9 5.60 4.82 13.24
C SER A 9 6.80 5.72 13.52
N GLY A 10 6.63 6.75 14.36
CA GLY A 10 7.60 7.84 14.54
C GLY A 10 7.46 8.96 13.50
N GLY A 11 6.64 8.79 12.47
CA GLY A 11 6.35 9.86 11.51
C GLY A 11 5.30 10.86 12.02
N VAL A 12 5.31 12.08 11.44
CA VAL A 12 4.41 13.21 11.81
C VAL A 12 2.96 12.79 11.98
N ASP A 13 2.40 12.07 11.00
CA ASP A 13 0.97 11.74 10.99
C ASP A 13 0.58 10.84 12.17
N SER A 14 1.41 9.86 12.49
CA SER A 14 1.15 8.96 13.61
C SER A 14 1.29 9.65 14.97
N LEU A 15 2.26 10.57 15.10
CA LEU A 15 2.43 11.38 16.30
C LEU A 15 1.30 12.40 16.47
N CYS A 16 0.89 13.05 15.37
CA CYS A 16 -0.27 13.95 15.38
C CYS A 16 -1.54 13.22 15.80
N ALA A 17 -1.77 12.00 15.29
CA ALA A 17 -2.90 11.18 15.69
C ALA A 17 -2.89 10.86 17.20
N LEU A 18 -1.70 10.55 17.75
CA LEU A 18 -1.51 10.28 19.19
C LEU A 18 -1.82 11.51 20.04
N LEU A 19 -1.21 12.66 19.69
CA LEU A 19 -1.43 13.94 20.40
C LEU A 19 -2.91 14.32 20.40
N ARG A 20 -3.55 14.26 19.25
CA ARG A 20 -4.94 14.67 19.07
C ARG A 20 -5.91 13.84 19.91
N LEU A 21 -5.74 12.51 19.94
CA LEU A 21 -6.60 11.65 20.75
C LEU A 21 -6.40 11.87 22.25
N ARG A 22 -5.14 12.11 22.66
CA ARG A 22 -4.83 12.48 24.04
C ARG A 22 -5.48 13.81 24.45
N GLU A 23 -5.35 14.85 23.60
CA GLU A 23 -5.95 16.17 23.82
C GLU A 23 -7.48 16.10 23.89
N GLN A 24 -8.11 15.17 23.18
CA GLN A 24 -9.53 14.87 23.22
C GLN A 24 -9.95 14.12 24.50
N GLY A 25 -9.00 13.78 25.38
CA GLY A 25 -9.28 13.11 26.65
C GLY A 25 -9.49 11.60 26.54
N HIS A 26 -9.10 10.97 25.43
CA HIS A 26 -9.16 9.52 25.30
C HIS A 26 -8.07 8.84 26.15
N ASP A 27 -8.40 7.67 26.69
CA ASP A 27 -7.40 6.74 27.24
C ASP A 27 -6.66 6.09 26.09
N VAL A 28 -5.35 6.41 25.95
CA VAL A 28 -4.55 6.00 24.80
C VAL A 28 -3.30 5.22 25.22
N LEU A 29 -2.97 4.20 24.44
CA LEU A 29 -1.66 3.55 24.46
C LEU A 29 -1.01 3.66 23.07
N ALA A 30 0.31 3.75 23.01
CA ALA A 30 1.07 3.77 21.78
C ALA A 30 1.52 2.34 21.43
N LEU A 31 1.32 1.95 20.17
CA LEU A 31 1.70 0.63 19.65
C LEU A 31 2.57 0.80 18.41
N HIS A 32 3.84 0.38 18.50
CA HIS A 32 4.79 0.40 17.38
C HIS A 32 4.96 -0.97 16.78
N GLY A 33 4.91 -1.09 15.45
CA GLY A 33 5.19 -2.34 14.72
C GLY A 33 6.60 -2.39 14.16
N LEU A 34 7.36 -3.42 14.48
CA LEU A 34 8.63 -3.72 13.79
C LEU A 34 8.32 -4.52 12.52
N PHE A 35 8.63 -3.96 11.36
CA PHE A 35 8.30 -4.57 10.06
C PHE A 35 9.53 -5.08 9.31
N LEU A 36 10.67 -4.40 9.45
CA LEU A 36 11.86 -4.69 8.66
C LEU A 36 12.80 -5.64 9.41
N PRO A 37 13.25 -6.73 8.75
CA PRO A 37 14.31 -7.57 9.31
C PRO A 37 15.64 -6.80 9.33
N ASP A 38 16.53 -7.18 10.22
CA ASP A 38 17.93 -6.77 10.13
C ASP A 38 18.53 -7.37 8.84
N SER A 39 19.22 -6.54 8.07
CA SER A 39 19.88 -6.95 6.83
C SER A 39 20.93 -8.07 7.00
N ALA A 40 21.42 -8.25 8.23
CA ALA A 40 22.38 -9.30 8.59
C ALA A 40 21.70 -10.64 8.96
N SER A 41 20.40 -10.65 9.23
CA SER A 41 19.67 -11.87 9.59
C SER A 41 19.06 -12.53 8.35
N SER A 42 19.78 -13.46 7.73
CA SER A 42 19.32 -14.26 6.60
C SER A 42 18.31 -15.36 6.95
N GLY A 43 17.91 -15.49 8.22
CA GLY A 43 16.94 -16.47 8.70
C GLY A 43 15.77 -15.77 9.39
N LEU A 44 14.62 -15.68 8.71
CA LEU A 44 13.37 -15.30 9.36
C LEU A 44 13.03 -16.39 10.39
N ARG A 45 12.91 -16.01 11.67
CA ARG A 45 12.34 -16.91 12.65
C ARG A 45 10.91 -17.26 12.20
N PRO A 46 10.46 -18.50 12.38
CA PRO A 46 9.06 -18.81 12.10
C PRO A 46 8.17 -17.83 12.86
N ALA A 47 7.15 -17.32 12.16
CA ALA A 47 6.21 -16.38 12.78
C ALA A 47 5.54 -17.07 13.97
N PRO A 48 5.49 -16.44 15.15
CA PRO A 48 4.68 -16.95 16.24
C PRO A 48 3.20 -17.01 15.82
N GLU A 49 2.44 -17.92 16.40
CA GLU A 49 1.00 -18.06 16.10
C GLU A 49 0.13 -16.88 16.56
N GLY A 50 0.73 -15.87 17.23
CA GLY A 50 0.06 -14.69 17.73
C GLY A 50 0.95 -13.45 17.72
N PRO A 51 0.41 -12.27 18.14
CA PRO A 51 1.17 -11.05 18.22
C PRO A 51 2.31 -11.20 19.25
N CYS A 52 3.55 -11.04 18.80
CA CYS A 52 4.72 -11.00 19.68
C CYS A 52 4.88 -9.59 20.24
N LEU A 53 4.37 -9.36 21.45
CA LEU A 53 4.46 -8.08 22.14
C LEU A 53 5.75 -8.01 22.95
N LEU A 54 6.42 -6.86 22.86
CA LEU A 54 7.66 -6.52 23.51
C LEU A 54 7.53 -5.16 24.21
N THR A 55 8.26 -4.95 25.25
CA THR A 55 8.58 -3.59 25.73
C THR A 55 9.58 -2.93 24.78
N ALA A 56 9.72 -1.61 24.85
CA ALA A 56 10.72 -0.92 24.06
C ALA A 56 12.16 -1.41 24.38
N ALA A 57 12.45 -1.72 25.64
CA ALA A 57 13.75 -2.25 26.07
C ALA A 57 14.03 -3.64 25.47
N GLU A 58 13.06 -4.55 25.50
CA GLU A 58 13.18 -5.87 24.88
C GLU A 58 13.36 -5.77 23.37
N ALA A 59 12.62 -4.87 22.71
CA ALA A 59 12.76 -4.63 21.27
C ALA A 59 14.18 -4.12 20.93
N LEU A 60 14.72 -3.17 21.70
CA LEU A 60 16.07 -2.63 21.52
C LEU A 60 17.18 -3.65 21.83
N ALA A 61 16.91 -4.68 22.60
CA ALA A 61 17.81 -5.80 22.83
C ALA A 61 17.88 -6.77 21.64
N THR A 62 16.93 -6.69 20.69
CA THR A 62 16.98 -7.50 19.46
C THR A 62 17.81 -6.83 18.37
N PRO A 63 18.36 -7.58 17.39
CA PRO A 63 18.96 -6.99 16.20
C PRO A 63 17.90 -6.19 15.43
N LEU A 64 18.17 -4.88 15.21
CA LEU A 64 17.30 -3.97 14.48
C LEU A 64 18.10 -3.17 13.45
N PRO A 65 17.53 -2.92 12.26
CA PRO A 65 18.08 -1.91 11.36
C PRO A 65 18.23 -0.56 12.05
N PRO A 66 19.23 0.27 11.70
CA PRO A 66 19.46 1.57 12.35
C PRO A 66 18.22 2.46 12.41
N ALA A 67 17.45 2.53 11.31
CA ALA A 67 16.21 3.31 11.26
C ALA A 67 15.12 2.79 12.22
N SER A 68 14.97 1.47 12.34
CA SER A 68 14.02 0.86 13.28
C SER A 68 14.43 1.10 14.73
N ARG A 69 15.72 0.99 15.04
CA ARG A 69 16.28 1.32 16.36
C ARG A 69 15.99 2.76 16.73
N GLN A 70 16.34 3.71 15.86
CA GLN A 70 16.10 5.13 16.05
C GLN A 70 14.61 5.44 16.26
N ALA A 71 13.72 4.76 15.51
CA ALA A 71 12.28 4.94 15.68
C ALA A 71 11.81 4.50 17.06
N VAL A 72 12.26 3.33 17.56
CA VAL A 72 11.88 2.84 18.89
C VAL A 72 12.41 3.75 19.99
N GLU A 73 13.67 4.17 19.93
CA GLU A 73 14.31 5.09 20.90
C GLU A 73 13.58 6.45 20.92
N GLY A 74 13.29 7.01 19.76
CA GLY A 74 12.55 8.26 19.64
C GLY A 74 11.13 8.16 20.20
N LEU A 75 10.40 7.08 19.86
CA LEU A 75 9.05 6.84 20.37
C LEU A 75 9.05 6.60 21.89
N GLN A 76 10.04 5.91 22.42
CA GLN A 76 10.17 5.71 23.86
C GLN A 76 10.32 7.05 24.59
N THR A 77 11.14 7.95 24.05
CA THR A 77 11.33 9.30 24.59
C THR A 77 10.04 10.13 24.49
N ALA A 78 9.40 10.18 23.32
CA ALA A 78 8.17 10.96 23.13
C ALA A 78 7.00 10.45 23.97
N CYS A 79 6.80 9.15 24.02
CA CYS A 79 5.75 8.55 24.85
C CYS A 79 6.00 8.79 26.34
N GLY A 80 7.29 8.74 26.77
CA GLY A 80 7.69 9.13 28.13
C GLY A 80 7.36 10.59 28.47
N GLN A 81 7.66 11.54 27.57
CA GLN A 81 7.28 12.96 27.71
C GLN A 81 5.75 13.15 27.81
N LEU A 82 4.98 12.34 27.11
CA LEU A 82 3.54 12.39 27.10
C LEU A 82 2.87 11.60 28.23
N GLY A 83 3.62 10.78 28.98
CA GLY A 83 3.08 9.88 29.99
C GLY A 83 2.19 8.76 29.40
N ILE A 84 2.45 8.36 28.14
CA ILE A 84 1.70 7.33 27.40
C ILE A 84 2.50 6.03 27.36
N PRO A 85 1.91 4.86 27.72
CA PRO A 85 2.60 3.58 27.60
C PRO A 85 2.90 3.24 26.14
N LEU A 86 4.16 2.82 25.85
CA LEU A 86 4.60 2.34 24.54
C LEU A 86 4.76 0.82 24.57
N HIS A 87 4.07 0.15 23.67
CA HIS A 87 4.23 -1.25 23.36
C HIS A 87 4.82 -1.44 21.96
N VAL A 88 5.59 -2.51 21.77
CA VAL A 88 6.19 -2.85 20.48
C VAL A 88 5.70 -4.22 20.06
N ALA A 89 5.20 -4.33 18.83
CA ALA A 89 4.79 -5.60 18.24
C ALA A 89 5.79 -6.05 17.18
N ASP A 90 6.38 -7.23 17.35
CA ASP A 90 7.27 -7.81 16.33
C ASP A 90 6.44 -8.44 15.21
N MET A 91 6.34 -7.73 14.10
CA MET A 91 5.59 -8.12 12.91
C MET A 91 6.50 -8.56 11.74
N ARG A 92 7.82 -8.67 11.95
CA ARG A 92 8.79 -8.88 10.86
C ARG A 92 8.48 -10.12 10.02
N ALA A 93 8.20 -11.25 10.65
CA ALA A 93 7.90 -12.50 9.95
C ALA A 93 6.55 -12.46 9.22
N VAL A 94 5.53 -11.85 9.86
CA VAL A 94 4.20 -11.68 9.24
C VAL A 94 4.27 -10.70 8.08
N PHE A 95 5.03 -9.60 8.22
CA PHE A 95 5.21 -8.61 7.17
C PHE A 95 5.91 -9.20 5.94
N ASP A 96 6.95 -10.01 6.15
CA ASP A 96 7.61 -10.70 5.03
C ASP A 96 6.65 -11.64 4.32
N ARG A 97 5.90 -12.47 5.06
CA ARG A 97 4.97 -13.46 4.49
C ARG A 97 3.79 -12.82 3.76
N GLU A 98 3.18 -11.79 4.34
CA GLU A 98 1.91 -11.22 3.84
C GLU A 98 2.09 -10.02 2.91
N VAL A 99 3.26 -9.37 2.92
CA VAL A 99 3.49 -8.14 2.14
C VAL A 99 4.68 -8.30 1.20
N VAL A 100 5.88 -8.63 1.72
CA VAL A 100 7.10 -8.63 0.91
C VAL A 100 7.12 -9.81 -0.06
N THR A 101 6.86 -11.02 0.41
CA THR A 101 6.84 -12.22 -0.44
C THR A 101 5.78 -12.14 -1.54
N PRO A 102 4.50 -11.75 -1.29
CA PRO A 102 3.52 -11.52 -2.35
C PRO A 102 3.95 -10.43 -3.35
N PHE A 103 4.58 -9.36 -2.87
CA PHE A 103 5.11 -8.31 -3.72
C PHE A 103 6.18 -8.84 -4.68
N VAL A 104 7.18 -9.55 -4.18
CA VAL A 104 8.26 -10.15 -4.96
C VAL A 104 7.72 -11.13 -6.01
N ARG A 105 6.79 -12.00 -5.61
CA ARG A 105 6.14 -12.99 -6.49
C ARG A 105 5.25 -12.36 -7.55
N ALA A 106 4.60 -11.24 -7.25
CA ALA A 106 3.80 -10.51 -8.24
C ALA A 106 4.67 -9.97 -9.38
N TYR A 107 5.84 -9.40 -9.05
CA TYR A 107 6.79 -8.94 -10.07
C TYR A 107 7.37 -10.07 -10.90
N ALA A 108 7.66 -11.23 -10.31
CA ALA A 108 8.09 -12.41 -11.03
C ALA A 108 7.07 -12.87 -12.10
N ARG A 109 5.78 -12.57 -11.87
CA ARG A 109 4.68 -12.84 -12.81
C ARG A 109 4.35 -11.65 -13.72
N GLY A 110 5.23 -10.65 -13.80
CA GLY A 110 5.02 -9.45 -14.60
C GLY A 110 3.91 -8.52 -14.10
N ARG A 111 3.42 -8.67 -12.87
CA ARG A 111 2.40 -7.80 -12.27
C ARG A 111 3.05 -6.65 -11.50
N THR A 112 2.31 -5.56 -11.30
CA THR A 112 2.74 -4.41 -10.48
C THR A 112 1.86 -4.32 -9.23
N PRO A 113 2.26 -4.91 -8.09
CA PRO A 113 1.44 -5.02 -6.89
C PRO A 113 1.30 -3.70 -6.14
N ASN A 114 0.31 -3.66 -5.22
CA ASN A 114 0.14 -2.58 -4.25
C ASN A 114 0.43 -3.11 -2.83
N PRO A 115 1.69 -3.03 -2.35
CA PRO A 115 2.05 -3.57 -1.05
C PRO A 115 1.41 -2.78 0.11
N CYS A 116 1.09 -1.48 -0.08
CA CYS A 116 0.47 -0.67 0.98
C CYS A 116 -0.95 -1.15 1.32
N ALA A 117 -1.73 -1.56 0.31
CA ALA A 117 -3.05 -2.13 0.54
C ALA A 117 -2.97 -3.48 1.28
N LEU A 118 -2.01 -4.33 0.92
CA LEU A 118 -1.75 -5.58 1.64
C LEU A 118 -1.30 -5.33 3.08
N CYS A 119 -0.40 -4.36 3.30
CA CYS A 119 0.08 -3.98 4.63
C CYS A 119 -1.08 -3.47 5.50
N ASN A 120 -1.95 -2.62 4.98
CA ASN A 120 -3.10 -2.16 5.75
C ASN A 120 -4.01 -3.34 6.16
N ARG A 121 -4.32 -4.26 5.23
CA ARG A 121 -5.15 -5.43 5.52
C ARG A 121 -4.51 -6.38 6.52
N ALA A 122 -3.28 -6.82 6.28
CA ALA A 122 -2.66 -7.92 7.01
C ALA A 122 -1.90 -7.47 8.26
N ILE A 123 -1.33 -6.28 8.23
CA ILE A 123 -0.46 -5.79 9.30
C ILE A 123 -1.18 -4.77 10.17
N LYS A 124 -1.55 -3.58 9.64
CA LYS A 124 -2.07 -2.50 10.48
C LYS A 124 -3.46 -2.83 11.06
N PHE A 125 -4.39 -3.30 10.23
CA PHE A 125 -5.73 -3.72 10.65
C PHE A 125 -5.86 -5.24 10.77
N GLY A 126 -4.77 -6.00 10.59
CA GLY A 126 -4.59 -7.39 10.95
C GLY A 126 -3.82 -7.51 12.27
N GLY A 127 -2.55 -7.92 12.18
CA GLY A 127 -1.73 -8.25 13.35
C GLY A 127 -1.56 -7.13 14.37
N LEU A 128 -1.44 -5.85 13.99
CA LEU A 128 -1.37 -4.75 14.97
C LEU A 128 -2.71 -4.50 15.67
N LEU A 129 -3.85 -4.64 14.98
CA LEU A 129 -5.15 -4.59 15.64
C LEU A 129 -5.30 -5.75 16.63
N ASP A 130 -4.89 -6.97 16.26
CA ASP A 130 -4.94 -8.12 17.17
C ASP A 130 -4.05 -7.90 18.42
N ALA A 131 -2.85 -7.31 18.23
CA ALA A 131 -1.98 -6.89 19.32
C ALA A 131 -2.64 -5.82 20.21
N ALA A 132 -3.29 -4.82 19.63
CA ALA A 132 -4.03 -3.79 20.36
C ALA A 132 -5.13 -4.40 21.21
N LEU A 133 -5.94 -5.30 20.65
CA LEU A 133 -7.02 -6.00 21.35
C LEU A 133 -6.47 -6.86 22.51
N SER A 134 -5.32 -7.52 22.33
CA SER A 134 -4.68 -8.32 23.41
C SER A 134 -4.14 -7.45 24.55
N LEU A 135 -3.86 -6.16 24.30
CA LEU A 135 -3.49 -5.17 25.32
C LEU A 135 -4.72 -4.54 26.02
N GLY A 136 -5.93 -4.96 25.66
CA GLY A 136 -7.19 -4.44 26.23
C GLY A 136 -7.76 -3.22 25.51
N ALA A 137 -7.14 -2.75 24.43
CA ALA A 137 -7.71 -1.66 23.65
C ALA A 137 -8.96 -2.13 22.88
N ASP A 138 -9.97 -1.27 22.79
CA ASP A 138 -11.20 -1.57 22.04
C ASP A 138 -11.05 -1.35 20.54
N ARG A 139 -10.20 -0.41 20.14
CA ARG A 139 -10.01 0.05 18.75
C ARG A 139 -8.56 0.44 18.49
N ILE A 140 -8.19 0.48 17.21
CA ILE A 140 -6.89 0.98 16.76
C ILE A 140 -7.04 2.28 15.99
N ALA A 141 -6.28 3.30 16.36
CA ALA A 141 -6.14 4.55 15.62
C ALA A 141 -4.87 4.56 14.80
N THR A 142 -4.92 5.19 13.64
CA THR A 142 -3.76 5.35 12.74
C THR A 142 -3.72 6.76 12.17
N GLY A 143 -2.53 7.20 11.76
CA GLY A 143 -2.32 8.49 11.08
C GLY A 143 -2.78 8.52 9.61
N HIS A 144 -3.73 7.69 9.19
CA HIS A 144 -4.25 7.76 7.82
C HIS A 144 -5.20 8.93 7.62
N TYR A 145 -5.06 9.58 6.47
CA TYR A 145 -6.03 10.54 5.96
C TYR A 145 -7.13 9.79 5.21
N ALA A 146 -8.18 9.43 5.92
CA ALA A 146 -9.37 8.77 5.39
C ALA A 146 -10.55 9.03 6.35
N ARG A 147 -11.78 8.89 5.89
CA ARG A 147 -12.99 8.98 6.73
C ARG A 147 -13.68 7.63 6.82
N LEU A 148 -14.34 7.43 7.95
CA LEU A 148 -15.37 6.41 8.11
C LEU A 148 -16.71 7.11 8.24
N LEU A 149 -17.66 6.75 7.41
CA LEU A 149 -19.03 7.20 7.42
C LEU A 149 -19.94 6.05 7.83
N ASP A 150 -21.08 6.36 8.44
CA ASP A 150 -22.07 5.35 8.73
C ASP A 150 -22.72 4.86 7.42
N GLY A 151 -22.66 3.58 7.19
CA GLY A 151 -23.27 2.92 6.06
C GLY A 151 -24.29 1.86 6.49
N PRO A 152 -25.07 1.29 5.55
CA PRO A 152 -26.17 0.36 5.85
C PRO A 152 -25.73 -0.91 6.59
N ALA A 153 -24.55 -1.45 6.24
CA ALA A 153 -23.99 -2.67 6.84
C ALA A 153 -22.95 -2.38 7.92
N GLY A 154 -22.58 -1.13 8.13
CA GLY A 154 -21.52 -0.70 9.04
C GLY A 154 -20.70 0.44 8.43
N PRO A 155 -19.49 0.74 8.94
CA PRO A 155 -18.70 1.85 8.42
C PRO A 155 -18.28 1.63 6.98
N VAL A 156 -18.40 2.68 6.16
CA VAL A 156 -17.87 2.74 4.80
C VAL A 156 -16.69 3.71 4.74
N LEU A 157 -15.71 3.40 3.89
CA LEU A 157 -14.57 4.27 3.65
C LEU A 157 -14.97 5.44 2.74
N ALA A 158 -14.54 6.64 3.12
CA ALA A 158 -14.66 7.82 2.29
C ALA A 158 -13.31 8.55 2.22
N ALA A 159 -13.13 9.35 1.18
CA ALA A 159 -11.94 10.18 1.02
C ALA A 159 -11.81 11.18 2.18
N ALA A 160 -10.57 11.49 2.58
CA ALA A 160 -10.29 12.55 3.52
C ALA A 160 -10.73 13.93 2.99
N ASP A 161 -10.84 14.92 3.87
CA ASP A 161 -11.12 16.29 3.45
C ASP A 161 -9.95 16.88 2.66
N ASP A 162 -8.71 16.56 3.03
CA ASP A 162 -7.51 16.82 2.20
C ASP A 162 -7.38 15.73 1.11
N LEU A 163 -7.97 15.98 -0.06
CA LEU A 163 -7.95 15.06 -1.19
C LEU A 163 -6.52 14.81 -1.73
N ALA A 164 -5.58 15.73 -1.53
CA ALA A 164 -4.19 15.56 -1.96
C ALA A 164 -3.46 14.52 -1.11
N LYS A 165 -3.92 14.31 0.12
CA LYS A 165 -3.39 13.34 1.08
C LYS A 165 -4.30 12.14 1.29
N ASP A 166 -5.43 12.04 0.59
CA ASP A 166 -6.37 10.92 0.71
C ASP A 166 -5.68 9.56 0.56
N GLN A 167 -5.88 8.72 1.56
CA GLN A 167 -5.32 7.36 1.64
C GLN A 167 -6.40 6.27 1.65
N SER A 168 -7.65 6.61 1.43
CA SER A 168 -8.78 5.67 1.40
C SER A 168 -8.55 4.51 0.41
N TYR A 169 -7.91 4.80 -0.73
CA TYR A 169 -7.52 3.80 -1.72
C TYR A 169 -6.69 2.64 -1.15
N PHE A 170 -5.74 2.94 -0.26
CA PHE A 170 -4.88 1.91 0.35
C PHE A 170 -5.57 1.12 1.46
N LEU A 171 -6.73 1.58 1.93
CA LEU A 171 -7.54 0.94 2.96
C LEU A 171 -8.63 0.01 2.39
N SER A 172 -8.83 0.01 1.08
CA SER A 172 -9.92 -0.70 0.40
C SER A 172 -9.94 -2.22 0.60
N LEU A 173 -8.80 -2.84 0.91
CA LEU A 173 -8.72 -4.27 1.20
C LEU A 173 -8.96 -4.62 2.69
N VAL A 174 -9.16 -3.63 3.56
CA VAL A 174 -9.41 -3.87 4.99
C VAL A 174 -10.84 -4.38 5.17
N PRO A 175 -11.06 -5.58 5.76
CA PRO A 175 -12.39 -6.14 5.95
C PRO A 175 -13.27 -5.24 6.83
N LEU A 176 -14.58 -5.25 6.57
CA LEU A 176 -15.56 -4.46 7.31
C LEU A 176 -15.44 -4.65 8.83
N GLU A 177 -15.29 -5.88 9.31
CA GLU A 177 -15.15 -6.19 10.73
C GLU A 177 -13.92 -5.54 11.37
N ARG A 178 -12.84 -5.38 10.62
CA ARG A 178 -11.63 -4.68 11.05
C ARG A 178 -11.83 -3.16 10.99
N LEU A 179 -12.52 -2.64 9.98
CA LEU A 179 -12.85 -1.21 9.88
C LEU A 179 -13.75 -0.73 11.02
N ARG A 180 -14.63 -1.57 11.55
CA ARG A 180 -15.42 -1.27 12.76
C ARG A 180 -14.57 -0.92 13.99
N ARG A 181 -13.32 -1.41 14.02
CA ARG A 181 -12.33 -1.17 15.07
C ARG A 181 -11.33 -0.05 14.71
N ALA A 182 -11.44 0.54 13.52
CA ALA A 182 -10.53 1.59 13.07
C ALA A 182 -10.95 2.97 13.54
N VAL A 183 -9.95 3.85 13.78
CA VAL A 183 -10.13 5.27 14.05
C VAL A 183 -9.14 6.07 13.20
N PHE A 184 -9.61 7.09 12.51
CA PHE A 184 -8.78 7.97 11.66
C PHE A 184 -8.85 9.41 12.19
N PRO A 185 -8.02 9.79 13.17
CA PRO A 185 -8.08 11.11 13.81
C PRO A 185 -7.78 12.26 12.84
N LEU A 186 -7.07 12.00 11.75
CA LEU A 186 -6.64 13.00 10.77
C LEU A 186 -7.62 13.16 9.58
N ALA A 187 -8.78 12.54 9.64
CA ALA A 187 -9.79 12.53 8.58
C ALA A 187 -10.17 13.90 8.04
N ARG A 188 -10.21 14.92 8.93
CA ARG A 188 -10.63 16.29 8.64
C ARG A 188 -9.51 17.33 8.81
N GLN A 189 -8.26 16.88 8.85
CA GLN A 189 -7.11 17.74 9.09
C GLN A 189 -6.25 17.82 7.83
N ASP A 190 -5.75 19.00 7.51
CA ASP A 190 -4.75 19.16 6.47
C ASP A 190 -3.35 18.78 6.98
N LYS A 191 -2.44 18.51 6.06
CA LYS A 191 -1.08 18.09 6.39
C LYS A 191 -0.27 19.19 7.09
N ALA A 192 -0.50 20.45 6.76
CA ALA A 192 0.23 21.59 7.35
C ALA A 192 -0.13 21.73 8.83
N ALA A 193 -1.42 21.59 9.19
CA ALA A 193 -1.87 21.59 10.57
C ALA A 193 -1.28 20.42 11.37
N SER A 194 -1.19 19.22 10.75
CA SER A 194 -0.56 18.06 11.41
C SER A 194 0.91 18.29 11.72
N ILE A 195 1.65 18.91 10.80
CA ILE A 195 3.07 19.28 11.01
C ILE A 195 3.20 20.31 12.11
N ALA A 196 2.36 21.36 12.10
CA ALA A 196 2.37 22.41 13.11
C ALA A 196 2.10 21.83 14.52
N GLN A 197 1.08 21.02 14.69
CA GLN A 197 0.74 20.40 15.98
C GLN A 197 1.87 19.56 16.56
N VAL A 198 2.55 18.75 15.73
CA VAL A 198 3.70 17.94 16.20
C VAL A 198 4.89 18.80 16.56
N LYS A 199 5.14 19.88 15.79
CA LYS A 199 6.22 20.82 16.07
C LYS A 199 5.98 21.59 17.37
N ASP A 200 4.75 22.07 17.61
CA ASP A 200 4.37 22.84 18.79
C ASP A 200 4.39 21.97 20.07
N ALA A 201 4.28 20.66 19.92
CA ALA A 201 4.39 19.72 21.04
C ALA A 201 5.85 19.50 21.52
N GLU A 202 6.85 20.01 20.81
CA GLU A 202 8.29 19.94 21.14
C GLU A 202 8.77 18.52 21.52
N LEU A 203 8.22 17.51 20.87
CA LEU A 203 8.62 16.12 21.12
C LEU A 203 10.04 15.85 20.65
N ALA A 204 10.86 15.24 21.50
CA ALA A 204 12.23 14.85 21.18
C ALA A 204 12.28 13.62 20.28
N VAL A 205 11.63 13.68 19.11
CA VAL A 205 11.64 12.63 18.09
C VAL A 205 12.28 13.18 16.82
N PRO A 206 13.26 12.49 16.24
CA PRO A 206 13.68 12.80 14.88
C PRO A 206 12.49 12.49 13.96
N VAL A 207 11.86 13.54 13.43
CA VAL A 207 10.75 13.39 12.49
C VAL A 207 11.34 12.94 11.14
N PRO A 208 11.14 11.69 10.72
CA PRO A 208 11.65 11.26 9.42
C PRO A 208 10.96 12.05 8.31
N GLN A 209 11.70 12.29 7.22
CA GLN A 209 11.09 12.81 6.00
C GLN A 209 9.99 11.86 5.53
N GLU A 210 8.91 12.44 4.98
CA GLU A 210 7.77 11.68 4.45
C GLU A 210 8.26 10.69 3.38
N SER A 211 8.09 9.39 3.64
CA SER A 211 8.42 8.36 2.67
C SER A 211 7.44 8.40 1.50
N GLN A 212 7.93 8.77 0.32
CA GLN A 212 7.13 8.72 -0.93
C GLN A 212 7.26 7.38 -1.64
N GLU A 213 8.11 6.47 -1.14
CA GLU A 213 8.45 5.19 -1.73
C GLU A 213 7.99 4.01 -0.85
N ILE A 214 8.16 2.80 -1.35
CA ILE A 214 7.83 1.57 -0.64
C ILE A 214 8.76 1.42 0.55
N CYS A 215 8.23 1.37 1.77
CA CYS A 215 8.97 1.48 3.04
C CYS A 215 10.03 0.39 3.28
N PHE A 216 9.96 -0.75 2.58
CA PHE A 216 10.93 -1.85 2.70
C PHE A 216 11.94 -1.92 1.54
N ILE A 217 11.88 -0.98 0.62
CA ILE A 217 12.86 -0.84 -0.47
C ILE A 217 13.80 0.31 -0.12
N PRO A 218 15.12 0.08 -0.10
CA PRO A 218 16.08 1.15 0.13
C PRO A 218 15.94 2.27 -0.92
N ALA A 219 16.25 3.50 -0.55
CA ALA A 219 16.29 4.62 -1.48
C ALA A 219 17.42 4.43 -2.50
N GLY A 220 17.17 4.80 -3.77
CA GLY A 220 18.16 4.77 -4.85
C GLY A 220 17.56 4.29 -6.16
N GLU A 221 18.11 4.76 -7.29
CA GLU A 221 17.55 4.53 -8.63
C GLU A 221 17.46 3.04 -9.01
N ASP A 222 18.46 2.23 -8.62
CA ASP A 222 18.51 0.79 -8.87
C ASP A 222 18.21 -0.08 -7.63
N ALA A 223 17.96 0.52 -6.48
CA ALA A 223 17.75 -0.21 -5.22
C ALA A 223 16.56 -1.16 -5.29
N TYR A 224 15.49 -0.75 -5.97
CA TYR A 224 14.32 -1.55 -6.24
C TYR A 224 14.64 -2.82 -7.05
N ARG A 225 15.41 -2.69 -8.12
CA ARG A 225 15.82 -3.82 -8.96
C ARG A 225 16.72 -4.79 -8.19
N ALA A 226 17.73 -4.26 -7.52
CA ALA A 226 18.65 -5.05 -6.70
C ALA A 226 17.92 -5.76 -5.54
N PHE A 227 16.89 -5.15 -4.96
CA PHE A 227 16.05 -5.79 -3.95
C PHE A 227 15.29 -6.99 -4.51
N LEU A 228 14.62 -6.84 -5.65
CA LEU A 228 13.89 -7.93 -6.30
C LEU A 228 14.82 -9.08 -6.70
N GLU A 229 15.95 -8.78 -7.34
CA GLU A 229 16.93 -9.79 -7.77
C GLU A 229 17.47 -10.61 -6.60
N ARG A 230 17.86 -9.98 -5.49
CA ARG A 230 18.30 -10.68 -4.27
C ARG A 230 17.20 -11.59 -3.70
N ARG A 231 15.95 -11.09 -3.65
CA ARG A 231 14.83 -11.86 -3.12
C ARG A 231 14.50 -13.07 -3.99
N TRP A 232 14.51 -12.92 -5.30
CA TRP A 232 14.28 -14.03 -6.22
C TRP A 232 15.37 -15.10 -6.12
N GLN A 233 16.62 -14.69 -6.02
CA GLN A 233 17.73 -15.63 -5.79
C GLN A 233 17.53 -16.40 -4.48
N ALA A 234 17.14 -15.72 -3.40
CA ALA A 234 16.89 -16.34 -2.10
C ALA A 234 15.70 -17.32 -2.13
N GLU A 235 14.66 -17.05 -2.94
CA GLU A 235 13.49 -17.91 -3.09
C GLU A 235 13.66 -18.98 -4.20
N GLY A 236 14.82 -19.04 -4.88
CA GLY A 236 15.07 -19.97 -5.97
C GLY A 236 14.19 -19.72 -7.21
N LEU A 237 13.68 -18.50 -7.36
CA LEU A 237 12.82 -18.13 -8.49
C LEU A 237 13.65 -17.74 -9.70
N SER A 238 13.33 -18.31 -10.85
CA SER A 238 13.92 -17.90 -12.14
C SER A 238 13.29 -16.58 -12.58
N LEU A 239 14.14 -15.60 -12.91
CA LEU A 239 13.69 -14.34 -13.50
C LEU A 239 13.26 -14.56 -14.95
N PRO A 240 12.13 -14.01 -15.40
CA PRO A 240 11.86 -13.89 -16.81
C PRO A 240 12.97 -13.07 -17.47
N GLY A 241 13.70 -13.69 -18.36
CA GLY A 241 14.80 -13.06 -19.09
C GLY A 241 14.35 -12.10 -20.19
N SER A 242 15.23 -11.81 -21.10
CA SER A 242 14.99 -10.98 -22.29
C SER A 242 13.88 -11.59 -23.17
N GLY A 243 13.00 -10.75 -23.69
CA GLY A 243 11.91 -11.12 -24.58
C GLY A 243 11.66 -10.09 -25.69
N PRO A 244 10.73 -10.36 -26.63
CA PRO A 244 10.41 -9.43 -27.69
C PRO A 244 9.64 -8.20 -27.20
N VAL A 245 9.91 -7.05 -27.83
CA VAL A 245 9.10 -5.85 -27.77
C VAL A 245 8.37 -5.71 -29.09
N LEU A 246 7.04 -5.69 -29.05
CA LEU A 246 6.20 -5.49 -30.24
C LEU A 246 5.59 -4.11 -30.22
N LEU A 247 5.64 -3.41 -31.36
CA LEU A 247 4.95 -2.15 -31.59
C LEU A 247 3.52 -2.47 -32.07
N GLU A 248 2.53 -1.90 -31.41
CA GLU A 248 1.14 -1.94 -31.84
C GLU A 248 0.81 -0.67 -32.64
N GLU A 249 0.49 -0.86 -33.91
CA GLU A 249 0.06 0.18 -34.85
C GLU A 249 -1.34 -0.13 -35.40
N ALA A 250 -1.93 0.80 -36.17
CA ALA A 250 -3.10 0.54 -36.96
C ALA A 250 -2.67 0.16 -38.39
N ASP A 251 -3.29 -0.84 -39.00
CA ASP A 251 -3.23 -1.06 -40.43
C ASP A 251 -4.09 -0.01 -41.19
N SER A 252 -4.17 -0.18 -42.51
CA SER A 252 -4.98 0.70 -43.38
C SER A 252 -6.48 0.72 -43.05
N ASP A 253 -6.96 -0.36 -42.39
CA ASP A 253 -8.36 -0.52 -41.99
C ASP A 253 -8.60 -0.12 -40.52
N GLY A 254 -7.56 0.42 -39.83
CA GLY A 254 -7.62 0.83 -38.42
C GLY A 254 -7.50 -0.31 -37.41
N ARG A 255 -7.23 -1.55 -37.87
CA ARG A 255 -7.10 -2.71 -37.00
C ARG A 255 -5.72 -2.75 -36.32
N PRO A 256 -5.61 -3.22 -35.07
CA PRO A 256 -4.33 -3.34 -34.40
C PRO A 256 -3.46 -4.41 -35.05
N VAL A 257 -2.24 -4.06 -35.41
CA VAL A 257 -1.21 -4.95 -35.92
C VAL A 257 0.03 -4.85 -35.04
N LEU A 258 0.64 -5.99 -34.72
CA LEU A 258 1.86 -6.08 -33.92
C LEU A 258 3.07 -6.30 -34.83
N ARG A 259 4.09 -5.45 -34.68
CA ARG A 259 5.36 -5.56 -35.43
C ARG A 259 6.54 -5.70 -34.46
N PRO A 260 7.49 -6.58 -34.70
CA PRO A 260 8.72 -6.64 -33.93
C PRO A 260 9.47 -5.31 -33.95
N LEU A 261 9.88 -4.80 -32.78
CA LEU A 261 10.54 -3.51 -32.65
C LEU A 261 11.92 -3.61 -31.97
N ALA A 262 12.00 -4.34 -30.86
CA ALA A 262 13.19 -4.44 -30.03
C ALA A 262 13.16 -5.71 -29.15
N ARG A 263 14.09 -5.79 -28.20
CA ARG A 263 14.04 -6.76 -27.11
C ARG A 263 14.12 -6.04 -25.77
N HIS A 264 13.35 -6.52 -24.79
CA HIS A 264 13.40 -6.05 -23.41
C HIS A 264 14.31 -6.96 -22.56
N GLU A 265 14.74 -6.48 -21.40
CA GLU A 265 15.61 -7.21 -20.45
C GLU A 265 14.86 -7.92 -19.32
N GLY A 266 13.55 -8.09 -19.43
CA GLY A 266 12.66 -8.71 -18.45
C GLY A 266 11.41 -7.89 -18.23
N LEU A 267 10.21 -8.51 -18.30
CA LEU A 267 8.90 -7.85 -18.16
C LEU A 267 8.71 -7.13 -16.82
N TRP A 268 9.37 -7.64 -15.78
CA TRP A 268 9.31 -7.07 -14.43
C TRP A 268 9.89 -5.66 -14.30
N ARG A 269 10.69 -5.22 -15.29
CA ARG A 269 11.27 -3.87 -15.35
C ARG A 269 10.30 -2.81 -15.86
N TYR A 270 9.12 -3.23 -16.34
CA TYR A 270 8.16 -2.36 -17.01
C TYR A 270 6.80 -2.38 -16.30
N THR A 271 6.08 -1.26 -16.44
CA THR A 271 4.73 -1.10 -15.91
C THR A 271 3.84 -0.51 -17.02
N GLU A 272 2.60 -0.95 -17.10
CA GLU A 272 1.62 -0.43 -18.05
C GLU A 272 1.46 1.10 -17.91
N GLY A 273 1.47 1.80 -19.02
CA GLY A 273 1.49 3.27 -19.08
C GLY A 273 2.87 3.90 -18.94
N GLN A 274 3.93 3.14 -18.68
CA GLN A 274 5.29 3.68 -18.60
C GLN A 274 5.73 4.25 -19.94
N ARG A 275 6.30 5.48 -19.92
CA ARG A 275 6.86 6.17 -21.09
C ARG A 275 8.39 6.21 -21.04
N ARG A 276 8.97 6.48 -19.85
CA ARG A 276 10.43 6.66 -19.68
C ARG A 276 11.12 5.33 -19.40
N GLY A 277 12.41 5.24 -19.77
CA GLY A 277 13.22 4.06 -19.47
C GLY A 277 12.90 2.83 -20.32
N LEU A 278 12.27 2.98 -21.49
CA LEU A 278 12.03 1.88 -22.43
C LEU A 278 13.31 1.47 -23.18
N GLY A 279 14.26 2.41 -23.35
CA GLY A 279 15.49 2.16 -24.10
C GLY A 279 15.29 1.99 -25.61
N ILE A 280 14.14 2.43 -26.15
CA ILE A 280 13.76 2.25 -27.56
C ILE A 280 13.76 3.61 -28.25
N ALA A 281 14.57 3.72 -29.31
CA ALA A 281 14.54 4.89 -30.20
C ALA A 281 13.37 4.76 -31.18
N HIS A 282 12.48 5.76 -31.19
CA HIS A 282 11.32 5.83 -32.10
C HIS A 282 11.00 7.29 -32.40
N SER A 283 10.35 7.55 -33.57
CA SER A 283 9.97 8.91 -34.02
C SER A 283 8.95 9.58 -33.09
N GLU A 284 8.10 8.79 -32.43
CA GLU A 284 7.09 9.24 -31.48
C GLU A 284 7.31 8.64 -30.10
N PRO A 285 6.82 9.30 -29.02
CA PRO A 285 6.87 8.74 -27.69
C PRO A 285 6.07 7.44 -27.59
N LEU A 286 6.75 6.35 -27.19
CA LEU A 286 6.13 5.06 -26.95
C LEU A 286 5.75 4.89 -25.48
N TYR A 287 4.72 4.10 -25.26
CA TYR A 287 4.19 3.72 -23.95
C TYR A 287 4.03 2.21 -23.85
N VAL A 288 4.23 1.66 -22.69
CA VAL A 288 3.87 0.27 -22.43
C VAL A 288 2.34 0.16 -22.45
N LEU A 289 1.81 -0.59 -23.39
CA LEU A 289 0.37 -0.84 -23.50
C LEU A 289 -0.04 -2.02 -22.63
N ARG A 290 0.71 -3.12 -22.71
CA ARG A 290 0.48 -4.33 -21.91
C ARG A 290 1.70 -5.24 -21.87
N LYS A 291 1.74 -6.09 -20.87
CA LYS A 291 2.71 -7.18 -20.70
C LYS A 291 2.02 -8.52 -20.93
N GLN A 292 2.55 -9.35 -21.78
CA GLN A 292 2.06 -10.70 -22.06
C GLN A 292 3.03 -11.69 -21.39
N GLY A 293 2.68 -12.13 -20.18
CA GLY A 293 3.57 -12.96 -19.37
C GLY A 293 3.80 -14.36 -19.95
N GLU A 294 2.79 -14.93 -20.62
CA GLU A 294 2.85 -16.26 -21.22
C GLU A 294 3.94 -16.34 -22.32
N ASP A 295 4.03 -15.32 -23.16
CA ASP A 295 4.97 -15.24 -24.27
C ASP A 295 6.20 -14.39 -23.96
N ASN A 296 6.33 -13.91 -22.70
CA ASN A 296 7.39 -12.98 -22.29
C ASN A 296 7.50 -11.76 -23.22
N THR A 297 6.36 -11.19 -23.66
CA THR A 297 6.28 -10.13 -24.67
C THR A 297 5.86 -8.81 -24.04
N LEU A 298 6.57 -7.73 -24.37
CA LEU A 298 6.21 -6.35 -24.06
C LEU A 298 5.55 -5.70 -25.28
N VAL A 299 4.31 -5.24 -25.15
CA VAL A 299 3.62 -4.51 -26.22
C VAL A 299 3.67 -3.01 -25.91
N VAL A 300 4.19 -2.25 -26.86
CA VAL A 300 4.30 -0.79 -26.78
C VAL A 300 3.54 -0.13 -27.93
N GLY A 301 3.19 1.14 -27.77
CA GLY A 301 2.51 1.91 -28.81
C GLY A 301 2.38 3.39 -28.48
N GLY A 302 1.83 4.14 -29.41
CA GLY A 302 1.59 5.57 -29.25
C GLY A 302 0.54 5.89 -28.19
N ARG A 303 0.50 7.15 -27.73
CA ARG A 303 -0.41 7.63 -26.66
C ARG A 303 -1.89 7.34 -26.94
N ALA A 304 -2.34 7.42 -28.19
CA ALA A 304 -3.73 7.20 -28.58
C ALA A 304 -4.25 5.78 -28.25
N ARG A 305 -3.35 4.84 -28.02
CA ARG A 305 -3.68 3.44 -27.71
C ARG A 305 -3.72 3.12 -26.21
N LEU A 306 -3.51 4.12 -25.35
CA LEU A 306 -3.48 3.94 -23.89
C LEU A 306 -4.86 3.82 -23.23
N GLY A 307 -5.94 3.74 -23.99
CA GLY A 307 -7.29 3.66 -23.44
C GLY A 307 -7.59 2.32 -22.80
N MET A 308 -7.95 2.33 -21.50
CA MET A 308 -8.52 1.18 -20.80
C MET A 308 -9.99 1.44 -20.49
N HIS A 309 -10.88 0.54 -20.93
CA HIS A 309 -12.34 0.66 -20.77
C HIS A 309 -12.89 -0.11 -19.57
N GLY A 310 -12.05 -0.85 -18.86
CA GLY A 310 -12.46 -1.61 -17.69
C GLY A 310 -11.46 -2.70 -17.31
N CYS A 311 -11.81 -3.50 -16.33
CA CYS A 311 -11.00 -4.63 -15.87
C CYS A 311 -11.86 -5.72 -15.22
N LEU A 312 -11.24 -6.88 -15.06
CA LEU A 312 -11.70 -7.94 -14.17
C LEU A 312 -10.81 -7.90 -12.91
N THR A 313 -11.43 -8.03 -11.74
CA THR A 313 -10.69 -8.14 -10.48
C THR A 313 -10.67 -9.59 -10.00
N GLY A 314 -9.80 -9.90 -9.07
CA GLY A 314 -9.95 -11.07 -8.20
C GLY A 314 -11.00 -10.82 -7.10
N PRO A 315 -11.01 -11.66 -6.04
CA PRO A 315 -11.98 -11.55 -4.95
C PRO A 315 -12.06 -10.14 -4.37
N ALA A 316 -13.27 -9.64 -4.16
CA ALA A 316 -13.55 -8.29 -3.73
C ALA A 316 -13.84 -8.21 -2.22
N ASN A 317 -13.42 -7.11 -1.60
CA ASN A 317 -13.81 -6.73 -0.26
C ASN A 317 -15.01 -5.79 -0.35
N LEU A 318 -16.21 -6.30 -0.09
CA LEU A 318 -17.45 -5.54 -0.19
C LEU A 318 -17.80 -4.93 1.17
N LEU A 319 -17.80 -3.61 1.27
CA LEU A 319 -18.22 -2.88 2.48
C LEU A 319 -19.73 -2.62 2.50
N CYS A 320 -20.38 -2.73 1.35
CA CYS A 320 -21.82 -2.61 1.18
C CYS A 320 -22.32 -3.75 0.28
N PRO A 321 -23.45 -4.38 0.60
CA PRO A 321 -24.05 -5.42 -0.23
C PRO A 321 -24.37 -4.92 -1.64
N PRO A 322 -24.13 -5.72 -2.71
CA PRO A 322 -24.38 -5.31 -4.09
C PRO A 322 -25.82 -4.84 -4.39
N GLU A 323 -26.80 -5.37 -3.67
CA GLU A 323 -28.21 -5.01 -3.80
C GLU A 323 -28.51 -3.57 -3.35
N GLN A 324 -27.57 -2.94 -2.65
CA GLN A 324 -27.68 -1.58 -2.16
C GLN A 324 -26.82 -0.59 -2.96
N TRP A 325 -26.16 -1.07 -4.02
CA TRP A 325 -25.37 -0.20 -4.89
C TRP A 325 -26.26 0.67 -5.76
N PRO A 326 -25.87 1.92 -6.05
CA PRO A 326 -26.51 2.72 -7.09
C PRO A 326 -26.21 2.12 -8.47
N ASP A 327 -27.04 2.43 -9.47
CA ASP A 327 -26.87 1.97 -10.85
C ASP A 327 -25.52 2.36 -11.45
N THR A 328 -24.98 3.50 -11.03
CA THR A 328 -23.66 3.98 -11.45
C THR A 328 -22.79 4.22 -10.23
N LEU A 329 -21.68 3.52 -10.19
CA LEU A 329 -20.63 3.71 -9.21
C LEU A 329 -19.51 4.57 -9.76
N LEU A 330 -18.66 5.11 -8.88
CA LEU A 330 -17.45 5.82 -9.27
C LEU A 330 -16.25 4.90 -9.01
N ALA A 331 -15.60 4.40 -10.06
CA ALA A 331 -14.46 3.50 -9.93
C ALA A 331 -13.12 4.22 -10.08
N ARG A 332 -12.13 3.78 -9.30
CA ARG A 332 -10.75 4.21 -9.34
C ARG A 332 -9.84 2.97 -9.40
N LEU A 333 -9.05 2.85 -10.44
CA LEU A 333 -8.24 1.66 -10.73
C LEU A 333 -6.76 1.82 -10.33
N ARG A 334 -6.36 3.00 -9.86
CA ARG A 334 -5.04 3.30 -9.30
C ARG A 334 -5.10 4.50 -8.36
N HIS A 335 -4.13 4.62 -7.47
CA HIS A 335 -4.13 5.60 -6.37
C HIS A 335 -4.43 7.04 -6.82
N ARG A 336 -3.77 7.63 -7.75
CA ARG A 336 -3.95 9.05 -8.12
C ARG A 336 -4.94 9.28 -9.28
N GLN A 337 -5.74 8.27 -9.64
CA GLN A 337 -6.76 8.42 -10.66
C GLN A 337 -7.98 9.12 -10.08
N ARG A 338 -8.60 10.01 -10.87
CA ARG A 338 -9.92 10.55 -10.52
C ARG A 338 -10.95 9.43 -10.62
N PRO A 339 -11.86 9.31 -9.63
CA PRO A 339 -12.98 8.39 -9.75
C PRO A 339 -13.78 8.66 -11.02
N THR A 340 -14.08 7.64 -11.77
CA THR A 340 -14.77 7.71 -13.07
C THR A 340 -16.06 6.91 -12.99
N PRO A 341 -17.20 7.37 -13.54
CA PRO A 341 -18.42 6.60 -13.61
C PRO A 341 -18.17 5.22 -14.23
N ALA A 342 -18.70 4.21 -13.57
CA ALA A 342 -18.51 2.81 -13.96
C ALA A 342 -19.73 1.96 -13.64
N ARG A 343 -19.96 0.95 -14.44
CA ARG A 343 -20.83 -0.18 -14.12
C ARG A 343 -19.99 -1.28 -13.50
N VAL A 344 -20.43 -1.78 -12.36
CA VAL A 344 -19.76 -2.87 -11.64
C VAL A 344 -20.69 -4.04 -11.52
N GLU A 345 -20.24 -5.22 -11.92
CA GLU A 345 -20.98 -6.46 -11.88
C GLU A 345 -20.20 -7.48 -11.05
N VAL A 346 -20.89 -8.19 -10.15
CA VAL A 346 -20.30 -9.30 -9.40
C VAL A 346 -20.21 -10.51 -10.33
N THR A 347 -19.05 -11.19 -10.30
CA THR A 347 -18.77 -12.42 -11.03
C THR A 347 -18.36 -13.52 -10.04
N ASP A 348 -18.26 -14.75 -10.49
CA ASP A 348 -17.84 -15.89 -9.63
C ASP A 348 -16.44 -15.67 -9.02
N ASP A 349 -15.54 -15.02 -9.74
CA ASP A 349 -14.14 -14.81 -9.33
C ASP A 349 -13.85 -13.43 -8.75
N GLY A 350 -14.79 -12.48 -8.79
CA GLY A 350 -14.57 -11.11 -8.34
C GLY A 350 -15.53 -10.09 -8.92
N LEU A 351 -15.03 -9.01 -9.50
CA LEU A 351 -15.84 -7.94 -10.11
C LEU A 351 -15.43 -7.70 -11.55
N ARG A 352 -16.43 -7.44 -12.41
CA ARG A 352 -16.24 -6.82 -13.72
C ARG A 352 -16.55 -5.34 -13.60
N ILE A 353 -15.57 -4.49 -13.91
CA ILE A 353 -15.69 -3.04 -13.88
C ILE A 353 -15.64 -2.55 -15.34
N THR A 354 -16.69 -1.87 -15.79
CA THR A 354 -16.76 -1.24 -17.11
C THR A 354 -16.84 0.27 -16.92
N LEU A 355 -15.82 1.01 -17.36
CA LEU A 355 -15.72 2.45 -17.24
C LEU A 355 -16.58 3.14 -18.30
N ALA A 356 -17.26 4.23 -17.95
CA ALA A 356 -18.03 5.04 -18.89
C ALA A 356 -17.15 5.70 -19.96
N GLU A 357 -15.91 6.02 -19.60
CA GLU A 357 -14.92 6.62 -20.50
C GLU A 357 -13.57 5.90 -20.35
N ALA A 358 -12.84 5.80 -21.47
CA ALA A 358 -11.49 5.23 -21.46
C ALA A 358 -10.57 6.01 -20.52
N GLN A 359 -9.87 5.31 -19.65
CA GLN A 359 -8.92 5.86 -18.70
C GLN A 359 -7.49 5.44 -19.04
N PHE A 360 -6.52 6.17 -18.48
CA PHE A 360 -5.14 5.76 -18.54
C PHE A 360 -4.97 4.39 -17.85
N PRO A 361 -4.21 3.44 -18.41
CA PRO A 361 -4.17 2.08 -17.94
C PRO A 361 -3.69 1.97 -16.49
N SER A 362 -4.29 1.03 -15.78
CA SER A 362 -3.82 0.53 -14.51
C SER A 362 -3.12 -0.81 -14.72
N ALA A 363 -2.00 -1.02 -14.05
CA ALA A 363 -1.24 -2.25 -14.18
C ALA A 363 -1.96 -3.43 -13.46
N PRO A 364 -1.92 -4.65 -14.01
CA PRO A 364 -2.34 -5.83 -13.30
C PRO A 364 -1.61 -5.99 -11.96
N GLY A 365 -2.34 -6.25 -10.88
CA GLY A 365 -1.82 -6.30 -9.52
C GLY A 365 -2.12 -5.07 -8.68
N GLN A 366 -2.66 -4.00 -9.28
CA GLN A 366 -3.20 -2.86 -8.55
C GLN A 366 -4.57 -3.18 -7.94
N VAL A 367 -5.00 -2.33 -7.01
CA VAL A 367 -6.33 -2.39 -6.40
C VAL A 367 -7.31 -1.57 -7.23
N ALA A 368 -8.53 -2.07 -7.40
CA ALA A 368 -9.66 -1.30 -7.90
C ALA A 368 -10.56 -0.93 -6.72
N THR A 369 -11.06 0.31 -6.67
CA THR A 369 -11.98 0.79 -5.64
C THR A 369 -13.19 1.45 -6.28
N SER A 370 -14.31 1.31 -5.67
CA SER A 370 -15.56 1.96 -6.05
C SER A 370 -16.21 2.62 -4.84
#